data_938b2010aee893a0693e938638036aa4
#
_entry.id   938b2010aee893a0693e938638036aa4
#
_cell.length_a   1.000
_cell.length_b   1.000
_cell.length_c   1.000
_cell.angle_alpha   90.00
_cell.angle_beta   90.00
_cell.angle_gamma   90.00
#
_symmetry.space_group_name_H-M   'P 1'
#
loop_
_entity.id
_entity.type
_entity.pdbx_description
1 polymer ?
#
loop_
_entity_poly.entity_id
_entity_poly.type
_entity_poly.pdbx_seq_one_letter_code
_entity_poly.pdbx_strand_id
1 'polypeptide(L)'
;MDKKIKQYQRLLESFLNEEAQSKTIPGIEFQVITDLRNLHFQLVETGWFEKRYIHQIVFHFQIKPTGKVWIMVNNTDTLVAEELVRRGIPASDLVLAFHPAAVRPYTQFAVA
;
A
#
# COMPACT_ATOMS: atom_id res chain seq x y z
N MET A 1 5.56 10.56 -18.90
CA MET A 1 5.58 9.77 -17.68
C MET A 1 6.13 8.38 -17.96
N ASP A 2 6.93 7.88 -17.05
CA ASP A 2 7.57 6.58 -17.13
C ASP A 2 6.52 5.46 -17.23
N LYS A 3 6.72 4.52 -18.15
CA LYS A 3 5.86 3.34 -18.33
C LYS A 3 5.79 2.49 -17.06
N LYS A 4 6.93 2.35 -16.39
CA LYS A 4 7.06 1.56 -15.17
C LYS A 4 6.20 2.16 -14.06
N ILE A 5 6.23 3.48 -13.90
CA ILE A 5 5.43 4.17 -12.89
C ILE A 5 3.94 3.97 -13.15
N LYS A 6 3.52 4.09 -14.41
CA LYS A 6 2.11 3.85 -14.78
C LYS A 6 1.69 2.41 -14.53
N GLN A 7 2.57 1.46 -14.81
CA GLN A 7 2.30 0.05 -14.57
C GLN A 7 2.14 -0.21 -13.06
N TYR A 8 3.02 0.35 -12.24
CA TYR A 8 2.94 0.20 -10.80
C TYR A 8 1.68 0.88 -10.25
N GLN A 9 1.33 2.05 -10.77
CA GLN A 9 0.10 2.74 -10.40
C GLN A 9 -1.12 1.84 -10.61
N ARG A 10 -1.26 1.23 -11.77
CA ARG A 10 -2.38 0.33 -12.09
C ARG A 10 -2.40 -0.87 -11.16
N LEU A 11 -1.22 -1.42 -10.89
CA LEU A 11 -1.10 -2.59 -10.03
C LEU A 11 -1.52 -2.27 -8.60
N LEU A 12 -1.07 -1.13 -8.06
CA LEU A 12 -1.44 -0.71 -6.71
C LEU A 12 -2.94 -0.40 -6.60
N GLU A 13 -3.50 0.29 -7.59
CA GLU A 13 -4.93 0.57 -7.62
C GLU A 13 -5.74 -0.71 -7.66
N SER A 14 -5.34 -1.66 -8.50
CA SER A 14 -6.02 -2.95 -8.62
C SER A 14 -5.97 -3.72 -7.30
N PHE A 15 -4.81 -3.77 -6.67
CA PHE A 15 -4.65 -4.44 -5.39
C PHE A 15 -5.58 -3.83 -4.32
N LEU A 16 -5.56 -2.50 -4.21
CA LEU A 16 -6.37 -1.81 -3.20
C LEU A 16 -7.87 -1.98 -3.45
N ASN A 17 -8.30 -1.93 -4.72
CA ASN A 17 -9.70 -2.13 -5.06
C ASN A 17 -10.15 -3.56 -4.74
N GLU A 18 -9.33 -4.56 -5.01
CA GLU A 18 -9.64 -5.94 -4.65
C GLU A 18 -9.76 -6.10 -3.14
N GLU A 19 -8.84 -5.49 -2.39
CA GLU A 19 -8.88 -5.53 -0.93
C GLU A 19 -10.12 -4.85 -0.39
N ALA A 20 -10.49 -3.70 -0.94
CA ALA A 20 -11.70 -2.99 -0.52
C ALA A 20 -12.96 -3.82 -0.75
N GLN A 21 -13.03 -4.51 -1.89
CA GLN A 21 -14.19 -5.34 -2.23
C GLN A 21 -14.28 -6.62 -1.42
N SER A 22 -13.14 -7.15 -0.99
CA SER A 22 -13.10 -8.41 -0.24
C SER A 22 -13.46 -8.24 1.23
N LYS A 23 -13.41 -7.02 1.75
CA LYS A 23 -13.65 -6.76 3.17
C LYS A 23 -15.10 -6.34 3.38
N THR A 24 -15.79 -7.04 4.27
CA THR A 24 -17.18 -6.72 4.62
C THR A 24 -17.30 -6.76 6.14
N ILE A 25 -17.40 -5.58 6.74
CA ILE A 25 -17.63 -5.44 8.18
C ILE A 25 -18.82 -4.50 8.35
N PRO A 26 -19.91 -4.95 8.99
CA PRO A 26 -21.08 -4.10 9.17
C PRO A 26 -20.71 -2.77 9.86
N GLY A 27 -21.17 -1.66 9.28
CA GLY A 27 -20.90 -0.33 9.82
C GLY A 27 -19.59 0.30 9.37
N ILE A 28 -18.76 -0.43 8.63
CA ILE A 28 -17.46 0.04 8.18
C ILE A 28 -17.45 0.15 6.66
N GLU A 29 -16.99 1.29 6.17
CA GLU A 29 -16.75 1.51 4.74
C GLU A 29 -15.25 1.39 4.46
N PHE A 30 -14.91 0.73 3.35
CA PHE A 30 -13.53 0.62 2.87
C PHE A 30 -13.43 1.42 1.58
N GLN A 31 -12.57 2.43 1.56
CA GLN A 31 -12.45 3.34 0.43
C GLN A 31 -11.00 3.44 -0.04
N VAL A 32 -10.83 3.39 -1.36
CA VAL A 32 -9.53 3.63 -1.98
C VAL A 32 -9.40 5.13 -2.22
N ILE A 33 -8.35 5.73 -1.70
CA ILE A 33 -8.08 7.16 -1.84
C ILE A 33 -6.73 7.30 -2.53
N THR A 34 -6.71 8.02 -3.63
CA THR A 34 -5.49 8.20 -4.41
C THR A 34 -5.20 9.67 -4.63
N ASP A 35 -3.91 9.99 -4.69
CA ASP A 35 -3.40 11.28 -5.11
C ASP A 35 -2.49 11.01 -6.30
N LEU A 36 -3.00 11.23 -7.51
CA LEU A 36 -2.25 10.94 -8.73
C LEU A 36 -1.17 11.96 -9.04
N ARG A 37 -1.18 13.08 -8.35
CA ARG A 37 -0.14 14.09 -8.51
C ARG A 37 1.14 13.70 -7.76
N ASN A 38 0.98 13.26 -6.52
CA ASN A 38 2.11 12.86 -5.66
C ASN A 38 2.25 11.35 -5.54
N LEU A 39 1.39 10.60 -6.24
CA LEU A 39 1.40 9.15 -6.38
C LEU A 39 1.28 8.43 -5.03
N HIS A 40 0.27 8.85 -4.25
CA HIS A 40 -0.14 8.16 -3.03
C HIS A 40 -1.36 7.29 -3.30
N PHE A 41 -1.36 6.11 -2.72
CA PHE A 41 -2.43 5.12 -2.88
C PHE A 41 -2.76 4.55 -1.52
N GLN A 42 -4.01 4.74 -1.06
CA GLN A 42 -4.40 4.36 0.28
C GLN A 42 -5.69 3.56 0.27
N LEU A 43 -5.80 2.63 1.20
CA LEU A 43 -7.07 2.02 1.57
C LEU A 43 -7.39 2.50 2.98
N VAL A 44 -8.54 3.15 3.14
CA VAL A 44 -8.97 3.73 4.42
C VAL A 44 -10.26 3.05 4.86
N GLU A 45 -10.35 2.71 6.14
CA GLU A 45 -11.59 2.21 6.72
C GLU A 45 -12.18 3.25 7.65
N THR A 46 -13.50 3.47 7.54
CA THR A 46 -14.21 4.49 8.29
C THR A 46 -15.60 4.00 8.70
N GLY A 47 -15.98 4.24 9.94
CA GLY A 47 -17.31 3.94 10.42
C GLY A 47 -17.33 3.59 11.90
N TRP A 48 -18.43 2.96 12.31
CA TRP A 48 -18.63 2.56 13.70
C TRP A 48 -18.66 1.04 13.78
N PHE A 49 -17.80 0.50 14.63
CA PHE A 49 -17.84 -0.92 14.99
C PHE A 49 -18.24 -1.00 16.45
N GLU A 50 -19.47 -1.47 16.69
CA GLU A 50 -20.08 -1.46 18.02
C GLU A 50 -20.09 -0.02 18.57
N LYS A 51 -19.36 0.28 19.65
CA LYS A 51 -19.33 1.59 20.27
C LYS A 51 -18.07 2.40 19.92
N ARG A 52 -17.27 1.90 18.96
CA ARG A 52 -16.03 2.56 18.58
C ARG A 52 -16.13 3.19 17.20
N TYR A 53 -15.73 4.44 17.12
CA TYR A 53 -15.54 5.10 15.83
C TYR A 53 -14.17 4.69 15.27
N ILE A 54 -14.15 4.19 14.04
CA ILE A 54 -12.93 3.75 13.36
C ILE A 54 -12.70 4.67 12.18
N HIS A 55 -11.49 5.21 12.10
CA HIS A 55 -11.04 5.98 10.96
C HIS A 55 -9.54 5.77 10.87
N GLN A 56 -9.11 4.84 10.00
CA GLN A 56 -7.70 4.51 9.94
C GLN A 56 -7.28 4.05 8.56
N ILE A 57 -5.98 4.18 8.30
CA ILE A 57 -5.37 3.73 7.07
C ILE A 57 -5.04 2.24 7.21
N VAL A 58 -5.57 1.43 6.29
CA VAL A 58 -5.28 -0.01 6.23
C VAL A 58 -3.97 -0.24 5.48
N PHE A 59 -3.85 0.37 4.29
CA PHE A 59 -2.64 0.36 3.49
C PHE A 59 -2.33 1.76 3.00
N HIS A 60 -1.05 2.09 2.90
CA HIS A 60 -0.62 3.32 2.27
C HIS A 60 0.68 3.06 1.51
N PHE A 61 0.64 3.28 0.20
CA PHE A 61 1.79 3.17 -0.69
C PHE A 61 2.07 4.52 -1.34
N GLN A 62 3.33 4.78 -1.64
CA GLN A 62 3.71 5.94 -2.44
C GLN A 62 4.74 5.52 -3.49
N ILE A 63 4.53 5.94 -4.74
CA ILE A 63 5.56 5.79 -5.77
C ILE A 63 6.41 7.04 -5.73
N LYS A 64 7.69 6.88 -5.39
CA LYS A 64 8.62 8.00 -5.34
C LYS A 64 9.14 8.36 -6.74
N PRO A 65 9.70 9.57 -6.93
CA PRO A 65 10.27 9.94 -8.23
C PRO A 65 11.34 9.00 -8.75
N THR A 66 11.99 8.24 -7.87
CA THR A 66 12.96 7.22 -8.25
C THR A 66 12.31 6.02 -8.95
N GLY A 67 10.99 5.91 -8.93
CA GLY A 67 10.26 4.77 -9.47
C GLY A 67 10.07 3.64 -8.50
N LYS A 68 10.51 3.79 -7.26
CA LYS A 68 10.32 2.76 -6.23
C LYS A 68 9.03 2.98 -5.48
N VAL A 69 8.43 1.88 -5.05
CA VAL A 69 7.19 1.87 -4.28
C VAL A 69 7.55 1.78 -2.81
N TRP A 70 7.16 2.78 -2.06
CA TRP A 70 7.36 2.82 -0.61
C TRP A 70 6.09 2.34 0.07
N ILE A 71 6.21 1.27 0.86
CA ILE A 71 5.12 0.76 1.67
C ILE A 71 5.16 1.51 2.99
N MET A 72 4.27 2.49 3.11
CA MET A 72 4.24 3.40 4.28
C MET A 72 3.49 2.79 5.45
N VAL A 73 2.37 2.12 5.18
CA VAL A 73 1.51 1.54 6.21
C VAL A 73 0.99 0.20 5.73
N ASN A 74 1.06 -0.79 6.62
CA ASN A 74 0.38 -2.07 6.47
C ASN A 74 -0.18 -2.45 7.85
N ASN A 75 -1.46 -2.18 8.06
CA ASN A 75 -2.15 -2.50 9.30
C ASN A 75 -2.97 -3.78 9.16
N THR A 76 -2.37 -4.81 8.55
CA THR A 76 -3.00 -6.11 8.33
C THR A 76 -1.99 -7.21 8.63
N ASP A 77 -2.48 -8.46 8.62
CA ASP A 77 -1.62 -9.65 8.72
C ASP A 77 -1.09 -10.09 7.35
N THR A 78 -1.51 -9.41 6.28
CA THR A 78 -1.06 -9.73 4.93
C THR A 78 0.41 -9.37 4.76
N LEU A 79 1.18 -10.28 4.18
CA LEU A 79 2.56 -10.00 3.78
C LEU A 79 2.51 -9.22 2.46
N VAL A 80 2.21 -7.93 2.56
CA VAL A 80 1.86 -7.12 1.40
C VAL A 80 3.03 -6.98 0.41
N ALA A 81 4.26 -6.88 0.91
CA ALA A 81 5.42 -6.76 0.03
C ALA A 81 5.57 -8.00 -0.86
N GLU A 82 5.43 -9.18 -0.26
CA GLU A 82 5.50 -10.43 -0.99
C GLU A 82 4.37 -10.55 -2.01
N GLU A 83 3.17 -10.06 -1.63
CA GLU A 83 2.03 -10.05 -2.54
C GLU A 83 2.29 -9.14 -3.75
N LEU A 84 2.88 -7.97 -3.52
CA LEU A 84 3.22 -7.04 -4.61
C LEU A 84 4.31 -7.60 -5.52
N VAL A 85 5.28 -8.34 -4.95
CA VAL A 85 6.28 -9.05 -5.76
C VAL A 85 5.59 -10.08 -6.66
N ARG A 86 4.67 -10.85 -6.11
CA ARG A 86 3.92 -11.86 -6.87
C ARG A 86 3.13 -11.21 -8.00
N ARG A 87 2.65 -10.00 -7.82
CA ARG A 87 1.88 -9.26 -8.82
C ARG A 87 2.73 -8.54 -9.86
N GLY A 88 4.05 -8.50 -9.67
CA GLY A 88 4.96 -8.02 -10.70
C GLY A 88 5.85 -6.84 -10.31
N ILE A 89 5.89 -6.42 -9.05
CA ILE A 89 6.84 -5.39 -8.62
C ILE A 89 8.08 -6.09 -8.08
N PRO A 90 9.26 -5.90 -8.69
CA PRO A 90 10.48 -6.52 -8.17
C PRO A 90 10.77 -6.09 -6.73
N ALA A 91 11.31 -7.01 -5.93
CA ALA A 91 11.67 -6.71 -4.55
C ALA A 91 12.63 -5.50 -4.46
N SER A 92 13.49 -5.32 -5.45
CA SER A 92 14.42 -4.20 -5.52
C SER A 92 13.74 -2.84 -5.73
N ASP A 93 12.46 -2.83 -6.06
CA ASP A 93 11.68 -1.60 -6.22
C ASP A 93 10.69 -1.36 -5.07
N LEU A 94 10.73 -2.20 -4.03
CA LEU A 94 9.86 -2.05 -2.86
C LEU A 94 10.68 -1.64 -1.64
N VAL A 95 10.27 -0.57 -0.97
CA VAL A 95 10.91 -0.09 0.26
C VAL A 95 9.92 -0.21 1.41
N LEU A 96 10.33 -0.89 2.48
CA LEU A 96 9.52 -1.00 3.69
C LEU A 96 9.80 0.24 4.54
N ALA A 97 8.99 1.29 4.35
CA ALA A 97 9.21 2.59 4.97
C ALA A 97 9.14 2.55 6.50
N PHE A 98 8.37 1.60 7.04
CA PHE A 98 8.18 1.47 8.49
C PHE A 98 9.36 0.78 9.19
N HIS A 99 10.35 0.28 8.44
CA HIS A 99 11.60 -0.20 9.03
C HIS A 99 12.62 0.93 9.06
N PRO A 100 13.41 1.06 10.15
CA PRO A 100 14.50 2.03 10.18
C PRO A 100 15.49 1.78 9.04
N ALA A 101 16.09 2.84 8.52
CA ALA A 101 17.04 2.74 7.43
C ALA A 101 18.17 1.73 7.72
N ALA A 102 18.62 1.65 8.99
CA ALA A 102 19.67 0.72 9.38
C ALA A 102 19.28 -0.75 9.27
N VAL A 103 17.97 -1.05 9.32
CA VAL A 103 17.45 -2.42 9.26
C VAL A 103 17.20 -2.85 7.81
N ARG A 104 16.92 -1.91 6.92
CA ARG A 104 16.55 -2.22 5.53
C ARG A 104 17.57 -3.07 4.78
N PRO A 105 18.90 -2.90 4.96
CA PRO A 105 19.87 -3.76 4.27
C PRO A 105 19.76 -5.24 4.61
N TYR A 106 19.14 -5.58 5.72
CA TYR A 106 18.96 -6.97 6.15
C TYR A 106 17.70 -7.62 5.60
N THR A 107 16.93 -6.87 4.81
CA THR A 107 15.74 -7.40 4.13
C THR A 107 16.09 -7.70 2.68
N GLN A 108 15.22 -8.47 2.01
CA GLN A 108 15.37 -8.70 0.57
C GLN A 108 14.87 -7.52 -0.28
N PHE A 109 14.32 -6.49 0.36
CA PHE A 109 13.73 -5.34 -0.31
C PHE A 109 14.74 -4.19 -0.42
N ALA A 110 14.37 -3.13 -1.15
CA ALA A 110 15.23 -2.00 -1.38
C ALA A 110 15.48 -1.20 -0.09
N VAL A 111 16.64 -0.53 -0.02
CA VAL A 111 16.98 0.28 1.16
C VAL A 111 16.45 1.71 1.05
N ALA A 112 16.27 2.20 -0.16
CA ALA A 112 15.74 3.54 -0.41
C ALA A 112 15.22 3.66 -1.84
#